data_40ee17bc37f2af7c6770ebe70f0d00c0
#
_entry.id   40ee17bc37f2af7c6770ebe70f0d00c0
#
_cell.length_a   1.000
_cell.length_b   1.000
_cell.length_c   1.000
_cell.angle_alpha   90.00
_cell.angle_beta   90.00
_cell.angle_gamma   90.00
#
_symmetry.space_group_name_H-M   'P 1'
#
loop_
_entity.id
_entity.type
_entity.pdbx_description
1 polymer ?
#
loop_
_entity_poly.entity_id
_entity_poly.type
_entity_poly.pdbx_seq_one_letter_code
_entity_poly.pdbx_strand_id
1 'polypeptide(L)'
;MRLLVVEDEKRIAGFLSRGLESAGYAVDVAGDGKSAIEHIQGTDYDLIILDLMLPDTDGLKVLERIRNRKASPPVLILSARGGVDDRVKGLEVGADDYLTKPFAFVELLARVRALLRRGQPLPERLQVGDLVLDCIRRRVSRAGETIDLAPKEFSILEYLMRNRGRPLSRTMIVEHVWDMDYDGLTNIVDVYIRHLRSKIDDRFPLKLIHTVRGIGYMLDSAEQPAEKPAGQ
;
A
#
# COMPACT_ATOMS: atom_id res chain seq x y z
N MET A 1 -0.82 -1.56 -0.30
CA MET A 1 0.23 -0.62 -0.78
C MET A 1 0.81 0.11 0.40
N ARG A 2 2.13 0.19 0.47
CA ARG A 2 2.88 0.79 1.58
C ARG A 2 3.56 2.07 1.13
N LEU A 3 3.37 3.15 1.87
CA LEU A 3 3.90 4.48 1.56
C LEU A 3 4.89 4.91 2.64
N LEU A 4 5.93 5.65 2.24
CA LEU A 4 6.81 6.35 3.18
C LEU A 4 6.52 7.84 3.10
N VAL A 5 6.26 8.47 4.25
CA VAL A 5 6.15 9.91 4.40
C VAL A 5 7.43 10.41 5.09
N VAL A 6 8.20 11.25 4.39
CA VAL A 6 9.41 11.89 4.93
C VAL A 6 9.08 13.34 5.19
N GLU A 7 8.88 13.69 6.47
CA GLU A 7 8.36 14.98 6.92
C GLU A 7 8.77 15.20 8.37
N ASP A 8 9.49 16.29 8.66
CA ASP A 8 9.98 16.61 10.01
C ASP A 8 8.93 17.27 10.90
N GLU A 9 7.97 17.98 10.30
CA GLU A 9 6.91 18.61 11.06
C GLU A 9 5.86 17.57 11.48
N LYS A 10 5.89 17.17 12.77
CA LYS A 10 5.01 16.14 13.36
C LYS A 10 3.52 16.35 13.07
N ARG A 11 3.07 17.61 12.96
CA ARG A 11 1.65 17.92 12.67
C ARG A 11 1.29 17.56 11.25
N ILE A 12 2.16 17.87 10.28
CA ILE A 12 1.96 17.55 8.86
C ILE A 12 2.10 16.05 8.66
N ALA A 13 3.16 15.45 9.19
CA ALA A 13 3.38 14.00 9.15
C ALA A 13 2.18 13.22 9.69
N GLY A 14 1.68 13.60 10.89
CA GLY A 14 0.50 12.95 11.47
C GLY A 14 -0.81 13.23 10.72
N PHE A 15 -0.96 14.37 10.04
CA PHE A 15 -2.10 14.64 9.17
C PHE A 15 -2.05 13.77 7.91
N LEU A 16 -0.88 13.65 7.29
CA LEU A 16 -0.66 12.81 6.11
C LEU A 16 -0.88 11.33 6.42
N SER A 17 -0.25 10.83 7.50
CA SER A 17 -0.37 9.44 7.93
C SER A 17 -1.84 9.06 8.13
N ARG A 18 -2.57 9.76 9.00
CA ARG A 18 -3.99 9.47 9.26
C ARG A 18 -4.86 9.56 8.00
N GLY A 19 -4.62 10.55 7.15
CA GLY A 19 -5.38 10.69 5.91
C GLY A 19 -5.14 9.54 4.93
N LEU A 20 -3.89 9.17 4.75
CA LEU A 20 -3.50 8.06 3.85
C LEU A 20 -3.92 6.71 4.40
N GLU A 21 -3.80 6.48 5.72
CA GLU A 21 -4.31 5.27 6.38
C GLU A 21 -5.84 5.15 6.24
N SER A 22 -6.56 6.26 6.41
CA SER A 22 -8.01 6.29 6.18
C SER A 22 -8.37 5.97 4.72
N ALA A 23 -7.47 6.29 3.78
CA ALA A 23 -7.60 5.91 2.37
C ALA A 23 -7.16 4.45 2.11
N GLY A 24 -6.69 3.71 3.15
CA GLY A 24 -6.37 2.28 3.12
C GLY A 24 -4.94 1.96 2.73
N TYR A 25 -4.01 2.90 2.83
CA TYR A 25 -2.58 2.65 2.68
C TYR A 25 -1.96 2.24 4.03
N ALA A 26 -0.87 1.46 4.00
CA ALA A 26 0.06 1.37 5.12
C ALA A 26 1.04 2.55 5.00
N VAL A 27 1.34 3.24 6.10
CA VAL A 27 2.14 4.46 6.08
C VAL A 27 3.20 4.39 7.15
N ASP A 28 4.46 4.45 6.74
CA ASP A 28 5.57 4.68 7.65
C ASP A 28 5.97 6.16 7.58
N VAL A 29 6.49 6.69 8.68
CA VAL A 29 6.92 8.08 8.80
C VAL A 29 8.38 8.16 9.17
N ALA A 30 9.14 8.97 8.44
CA ALA A 30 10.52 9.34 8.76
C ALA A 30 10.59 10.85 9.01
N GLY A 31 11.17 11.28 10.12
CA GLY A 31 11.27 12.69 10.49
C GLY A 31 12.52 13.40 9.98
N ASP A 32 13.44 12.70 9.33
CA ASP A 32 14.68 13.22 8.80
C ASP A 32 15.22 12.36 7.65
N GLY A 33 16.24 12.88 6.95
CA GLY A 33 16.80 12.19 5.78
C GLY A 33 17.54 10.90 6.12
N LYS A 34 18.16 10.82 7.31
CA LYS A 34 18.86 9.61 7.76
C LYS A 34 17.87 8.48 7.99
N SER A 35 16.82 8.74 8.77
CA SER A 35 15.77 7.74 9.03
C SER A 35 15.05 7.34 7.75
N ALA A 36 14.82 8.28 6.81
CA ALA A 36 14.27 7.96 5.50
C ALA A 36 15.11 6.95 4.73
N ILE A 37 16.44 7.12 4.72
CA ILE A 37 17.34 6.19 4.04
C ILE A 37 17.37 4.81 4.73
N GLU A 38 17.32 4.76 6.05
CA GLU A 38 17.23 3.51 6.81
C GLU A 38 15.94 2.75 6.46
N HIS A 39 14.81 3.43 6.46
CA HIS A 39 13.52 2.86 6.03
C HIS A 39 13.58 2.28 4.61
N ILE A 40 14.13 3.03 3.66
CA ILE A 40 14.21 2.63 2.26
C ILE A 40 15.18 1.44 2.07
N GLN A 41 16.21 1.28 2.92
CA GLN A 41 17.11 0.13 2.86
C GLN A 41 16.47 -1.15 3.37
N GLY A 42 15.61 -1.05 4.37
CA GLY A 42 14.97 -2.20 5.03
C GLY A 42 13.63 -2.62 4.45
N THR A 43 12.95 -1.72 3.73
CA THR A 43 11.57 -1.92 3.28
C THR A 43 11.38 -1.44 1.85
N ASP A 44 10.60 -2.20 1.07
CA ASP A 44 10.16 -1.76 -0.25
C ASP A 44 8.85 -0.97 -0.12
N TYR A 45 8.86 0.24 -0.66
CA TYR A 45 7.71 1.13 -0.70
C TYR A 45 7.12 1.24 -2.10
N ASP A 46 5.79 1.37 -2.19
CA ASP A 46 5.08 1.58 -3.44
C ASP A 46 5.14 3.05 -3.89
N LEU A 47 5.34 4.00 -2.95
CA LEU A 47 5.51 5.43 -3.21
C LEU A 47 6.13 6.11 -2.00
N ILE A 48 6.92 7.17 -2.24
CA ILE A 48 7.50 8.03 -1.21
C ILE A 48 6.94 9.45 -1.37
N ILE A 49 6.47 10.05 -0.28
CA ILE A 49 6.16 11.48 -0.16
C ILE A 49 7.33 12.11 0.56
N LEU A 50 7.99 13.09 -0.05
CA LEU A 50 9.26 13.63 0.42
C LEU A 50 9.21 15.14 0.56
N ASP A 51 9.39 15.65 1.80
CA ASP A 51 9.73 17.07 1.97
C ASP A 51 11.19 17.32 1.61
N LEU A 52 11.45 18.47 1.00
CA LEU A 52 12.81 18.93 0.70
C LEU A 52 13.49 19.61 1.88
N MET A 53 12.70 20.12 2.83
CA MET A 53 13.20 20.92 3.95
C MET A 53 13.38 20.04 5.20
N LEU A 54 14.33 19.10 5.15
CA LEU A 54 14.63 18.22 6.27
C LEU A 54 15.71 18.84 7.19
N PRO A 55 15.70 18.52 8.51
CA PRO A 55 16.57 19.16 9.48
C PRO A 55 18.07 18.76 9.36
N ASP A 56 18.32 17.58 8.82
CA ASP A 56 19.66 16.97 8.75
C ASP A 56 20.29 17.04 7.35
N THR A 57 19.48 17.18 6.30
CA THR A 57 19.96 17.18 4.90
C THR A 57 18.96 17.83 3.95
N ASP A 58 19.43 18.26 2.78
CA ASP A 58 18.51 18.67 1.69
C ASP A 58 17.81 17.41 1.12
N GLY A 59 16.48 17.45 1.07
CA GLY A 59 15.66 16.35 0.54
C GLY A 59 16.01 15.96 -0.90
N LEU A 60 16.59 16.86 -1.70
CA LEU A 60 17.09 16.52 -3.03
C LEU A 60 18.21 15.47 -2.98
N LYS A 61 19.08 15.51 -1.94
CA LYS A 61 20.10 14.46 -1.75
C LYS A 61 19.48 13.12 -1.36
N VAL A 62 18.38 13.15 -0.62
CA VAL A 62 17.62 11.93 -0.31
C VAL A 62 17.01 11.37 -1.61
N LEU A 63 16.43 12.23 -2.44
CA LEU A 63 15.89 11.84 -3.76
C LEU A 63 16.96 11.20 -4.65
N GLU A 64 18.14 11.80 -4.77
CA GLU A 64 19.27 11.23 -5.52
C GLU A 64 19.61 9.82 -5.04
N ARG A 65 19.65 9.60 -3.71
CA ARG A 65 19.93 8.27 -3.13
C ARG A 65 18.82 7.27 -3.46
N ILE A 66 17.57 7.71 -3.46
CA ILE A 66 16.43 6.88 -3.87
C ILE A 66 16.61 6.46 -5.33
N ARG A 67 16.96 7.39 -6.22
CA ARG A 67 17.11 7.14 -7.67
C ARG A 67 18.29 6.24 -8.02
N ASN A 68 19.34 6.24 -7.22
CA ASN A 68 20.49 5.36 -7.41
C ASN A 68 20.22 3.87 -7.08
N ARG A 69 19.03 3.51 -6.63
CA ARG A 69 18.64 2.10 -6.42
C ARG A 69 18.13 1.47 -7.72
N LYS A 70 18.37 0.15 -7.87
CA LYS A 70 17.89 -0.64 -9.04
C LYS A 70 16.36 -0.62 -9.20
N ALA A 71 15.63 -0.63 -8.08
CA ALA A 71 14.18 -0.51 -8.04
C ALA A 71 13.85 0.74 -7.22
N SER A 72 13.50 1.82 -7.91
CA SER A 72 13.17 3.09 -7.30
C SER A 72 11.67 3.32 -7.34
N PRO A 73 11.01 3.48 -6.18
CA PRO A 73 9.58 3.81 -6.15
C PRO A 73 9.31 5.21 -6.69
N PRO A 74 8.11 5.53 -7.16
CA PRO A 74 7.71 6.88 -7.48
C PRO A 74 7.83 7.79 -6.25
N VAL A 75 8.29 9.03 -6.48
CA VAL A 75 8.48 10.05 -5.44
C VAL A 75 7.63 11.27 -5.75
N LEU A 76 6.76 11.65 -4.81
CA LEU A 76 6.04 12.91 -4.78
C LEU A 76 6.77 13.86 -3.84
N ILE A 77 7.32 14.93 -4.37
CA ILE A 77 7.84 16.03 -3.53
C ILE A 77 6.68 16.81 -2.94
N LEU A 78 6.75 17.09 -1.65
CA LEU A 78 5.80 17.93 -0.91
C LEU A 78 6.59 19.00 -0.18
N SER A 79 6.63 20.24 -0.67
CA SER A 79 7.50 21.27 -0.11
C SER A 79 6.90 22.67 -0.13
N ALA A 80 7.36 23.52 0.81
CA ALA A 80 7.04 24.94 0.83
C ALA A 80 7.80 25.73 -0.26
N ARG A 81 8.82 25.14 -0.89
CA ARG A 81 9.53 25.75 -2.03
C ARG A 81 8.60 25.72 -3.24
N GLY A 82 7.90 26.83 -3.51
CA GLY A 82 6.86 26.91 -4.57
C GLY A 82 7.34 27.56 -5.87
N GLY A 83 8.60 28.02 -5.94
CA GLY A 83 9.17 28.63 -7.12
C GLY A 83 9.15 27.70 -8.35
N VAL A 84 9.05 28.28 -9.55
CA VAL A 84 9.11 27.47 -10.78
C VAL A 84 10.44 26.73 -10.85
N ASP A 85 11.55 27.42 -10.53
CA ASP A 85 12.90 26.84 -10.55
C ASP A 85 13.05 25.67 -9.57
N ASP A 86 12.49 25.77 -8.37
CA ASP A 86 12.51 24.68 -7.38
C ASP A 86 11.77 23.44 -7.87
N ARG A 87 10.62 23.64 -8.51
CA ARG A 87 9.82 22.55 -9.07
C ARG A 87 10.54 21.88 -10.25
N VAL A 88 11.10 22.70 -11.15
CA VAL A 88 11.89 22.19 -12.29
C VAL A 88 13.06 21.39 -11.79
N LYS A 89 13.84 21.94 -10.85
CA LYS A 89 14.99 21.25 -10.24
C LYS A 89 14.58 19.91 -9.58
N GLY A 90 13.49 19.90 -8.81
CA GLY A 90 13.00 18.66 -8.18
C GLY A 90 12.65 17.57 -9.21
N LEU A 91 12.00 17.96 -10.30
CA LEU A 91 11.63 17.04 -11.39
C LEU A 91 12.86 16.58 -12.19
N GLU A 92 13.83 17.45 -12.45
CA GLU A 92 15.08 17.11 -13.14
C GLU A 92 15.95 16.13 -12.34
N VAL A 93 15.98 16.26 -11.00
CA VAL A 93 16.67 15.31 -10.10
C VAL A 93 15.97 13.95 -10.12
N GLY A 94 14.72 13.89 -10.59
CA GLY A 94 14.02 12.65 -10.83
C GLY A 94 12.77 12.43 -9.96
N ALA A 95 12.19 13.48 -9.37
CA ALA A 95 10.86 13.36 -8.80
C ALA A 95 9.82 13.07 -9.89
N ASP A 96 8.80 12.28 -9.55
CA ASP A 96 7.73 11.93 -10.49
C ASP A 96 6.59 12.96 -10.49
N ASP A 97 6.43 13.70 -9.40
CA ASP A 97 5.50 14.83 -9.27
C ASP A 97 5.92 15.76 -8.14
N TYR A 98 5.31 16.95 -8.10
CA TYR A 98 5.62 17.99 -7.14
C TYR A 98 4.33 18.67 -6.67
N LEU A 99 4.14 18.79 -5.35
CA LEU A 99 3.01 19.47 -4.74
C LEU A 99 3.51 20.51 -3.73
N THR A 100 3.05 21.76 -3.88
CA THR A 100 3.46 22.85 -2.99
C THR A 100 2.60 22.92 -1.73
N LYS A 101 3.23 23.21 -0.59
CA LYS A 101 2.54 23.57 0.65
C LYS A 101 2.12 25.08 0.57
N PRO A 102 0.89 25.46 1.01
CA PRO A 102 -0.17 24.60 1.53
C PRO A 102 -0.94 23.87 0.42
N PHE A 103 -1.46 22.69 0.72
CA PHE A 103 -2.19 21.82 -0.22
C PHE A 103 -3.51 21.33 0.37
N ALA A 104 -4.43 20.92 -0.51
CA ALA A 104 -5.62 20.18 -0.12
C ALA A 104 -5.31 18.68 -0.08
N PHE A 105 -5.73 17.97 0.98
CA PHE A 105 -5.48 16.52 1.08
C PHE A 105 -6.08 15.74 -0.09
N VAL A 106 -7.22 16.18 -0.62
CA VAL A 106 -7.84 15.55 -1.80
C VAL A 106 -6.96 15.63 -3.04
N GLU A 107 -6.20 16.73 -3.21
CA GLU A 107 -5.24 16.88 -4.30
C GLU A 107 -4.05 15.95 -4.12
N LEU A 108 -3.45 15.91 -2.91
CA LEU A 108 -2.37 14.99 -2.58
C LEU A 108 -2.79 13.54 -2.88
N LEU A 109 -3.95 13.13 -2.40
CA LEU A 109 -4.46 11.77 -2.60
C LEU A 109 -4.68 11.45 -4.09
N ALA A 110 -5.14 12.41 -4.89
CA ALA A 110 -5.29 12.24 -6.33
C ALA A 110 -3.94 12.03 -7.03
N ARG A 111 -2.90 12.78 -6.63
CA ARG A 111 -1.53 12.64 -7.14
C ARG A 111 -0.89 11.31 -6.74
N VAL A 112 -1.02 10.92 -5.46
CA VAL A 112 -0.59 9.61 -4.97
C VAL A 112 -1.18 8.48 -5.81
N ARG A 113 -2.49 8.51 -6.06
CA ARG A 113 -3.16 7.52 -6.93
C ARG A 113 -2.65 7.55 -8.36
N ALA A 114 -2.36 8.71 -8.91
CA ALA A 114 -1.83 8.86 -10.27
C ALA A 114 -0.41 8.28 -10.39
N LEU A 115 0.44 8.51 -9.39
CA LEU A 115 1.80 8.00 -9.34
C LEU A 115 1.85 6.48 -9.15
N LEU A 116 1.04 5.96 -8.25
CA LEU A 116 0.92 4.51 -8.02
C LEU A 116 0.46 3.76 -9.29
N ARG A 117 -0.24 4.44 -10.20
CA ARG A 117 -0.60 3.92 -11.51
C ARG A 117 0.57 3.87 -12.51
N ARG A 118 1.52 4.83 -12.46
CA ARG A 118 2.63 4.96 -13.41
C ARG A 118 3.76 3.96 -13.17
N GLY A 119 4.01 3.59 -11.93
CA GLY A 119 5.22 2.86 -11.53
C GLY A 119 5.21 1.36 -11.80
N GLN A 120 4.08 0.76 -12.16
CA GLN A 120 4.00 -0.67 -12.47
C GLN A 120 2.98 -0.91 -13.59
N PRO A 121 3.20 -1.91 -14.47
CA PRO A 121 2.13 -2.54 -15.23
C PRO A 121 1.32 -3.45 -14.26
N LEU A 122 0.96 -2.92 -13.09
CA LEU A 122 0.00 -3.62 -12.25
C LEU A 122 -1.33 -3.57 -12.98
N PRO A 123 -1.96 -4.69 -13.20
CA PRO A 123 -3.27 -4.70 -13.83
C PRO A 123 -4.17 -3.74 -13.03
N GLU A 124 -4.73 -2.73 -13.72
CA GLU A 124 -5.70 -1.80 -13.13
C GLU A 124 -6.86 -2.57 -12.47
N ARG A 125 -7.05 -3.80 -12.93
CA ARG A 125 -8.02 -4.77 -12.42
C ARG A 125 -7.34 -6.08 -12.12
N LEU A 126 -7.53 -6.58 -10.91
CA LEU A 126 -7.21 -7.94 -10.52
C LEU A 126 -8.48 -8.79 -10.67
N GLN A 127 -8.33 -10.01 -11.19
CA GLN A 127 -9.46 -10.92 -11.33
C GLN A 127 -9.07 -12.33 -10.90
N VAL A 128 -9.92 -12.96 -10.08
CA VAL A 128 -9.81 -14.34 -9.67
C VAL A 128 -11.22 -14.95 -9.68
N GLY A 129 -11.45 -15.87 -10.63
CA GLY A 129 -12.79 -16.36 -10.89
C GLY A 129 -13.73 -15.23 -11.33
N ASP A 130 -14.83 -15.09 -10.62
CA ASP A 130 -15.85 -14.04 -10.79
C ASP A 130 -15.64 -12.80 -9.91
N LEU A 131 -14.59 -12.79 -9.09
CA LEU A 131 -14.19 -11.67 -8.25
C LEU A 131 -13.29 -10.72 -9.04
N VAL A 132 -13.67 -9.44 -9.10
CA VAL A 132 -12.93 -8.37 -9.77
C VAL A 132 -12.65 -7.24 -8.78
N LEU A 133 -11.40 -6.80 -8.71
CA LEU A 133 -10.96 -5.68 -7.90
C LEU A 133 -10.35 -4.60 -8.81
N ASP A 134 -10.95 -3.41 -8.83
CA ASP A 134 -10.41 -2.21 -9.49
C ASP A 134 -9.52 -1.47 -8.49
N CYS A 135 -8.22 -1.58 -8.69
CA CYS A 135 -7.21 -1.01 -7.78
C CYS A 135 -7.27 0.53 -7.77
N ILE A 136 -7.62 1.16 -8.91
CA ILE A 136 -7.64 2.61 -9.08
C ILE A 136 -8.87 3.21 -8.42
N ARG A 137 -10.05 2.69 -8.77
CA ARG A 137 -11.31 3.17 -8.22
C ARG A 137 -11.59 2.62 -6.82
N ARG A 138 -10.76 1.69 -6.35
CA ARG A 138 -10.94 0.95 -5.08
C ARG A 138 -12.34 0.34 -4.98
N ARG A 139 -12.77 -0.31 -6.05
CA ARG A 139 -14.06 -0.98 -6.14
C ARG A 139 -13.87 -2.48 -6.26
N VAL A 140 -14.77 -3.22 -5.63
CA VAL A 140 -14.82 -4.68 -5.70
C VAL A 140 -16.17 -5.10 -6.23
N SER A 141 -16.17 -6.09 -7.12
CA SER A 141 -17.40 -6.73 -7.56
C SER A 141 -17.19 -8.24 -7.65
N ARG A 142 -18.27 -9.00 -7.43
CA ARG A 142 -18.28 -10.45 -7.59
C ARG A 142 -19.56 -10.86 -8.30
N ALA A 143 -19.44 -11.70 -9.34
CA ALA A 143 -20.53 -12.07 -10.23
C ALA A 143 -21.32 -10.85 -10.76
N GLY A 144 -20.67 -9.71 -10.97
CA GLY A 144 -21.27 -8.46 -11.42
C GLY A 144 -21.89 -7.59 -10.31
N GLU A 145 -22.03 -8.07 -9.09
CA GLU A 145 -22.53 -7.31 -7.94
C GLU A 145 -21.40 -6.52 -7.27
N THR A 146 -21.62 -5.23 -7.00
CA THR A 146 -20.67 -4.39 -6.26
C THR A 146 -20.68 -4.79 -4.77
N ILE A 147 -19.48 -4.93 -4.21
CA ILE A 147 -19.27 -5.27 -2.80
C ILE A 147 -18.59 -4.09 -2.12
N ASP A 148 -19.19 -3.60 -1.03
CA ASP A 148 -18.59 -2.54 -0.22
C ASP A 148 -17.64 -3.11 0.82
N LEU A 149 -16.37 -2.70 0.73
CA LEU A 149 -15.31 -3.09 1.64
C LEU A 149 -14.77 -1.89 2.39
N ALA A 150 -14.52 -2.09 3.69
CA ALA A 150 -13.74 -1.13 4.47
C ALA A 150 -12.30 -1.01 3.92
N PRO A 151 -11.60 0.13 4.14
CA PRO A 151 -10.27 0.36 3.58
C PRO A 151 -9.25 -0.76 3.87
N LYS A 152 -9.19 -1.29 5.08
CA LYS A 152 -8.29 -2.39 5.45
C LYS A 152 -8.71 -3.74 4.84
N GLU A 153 -10.02 -4.00 4.74
CA GLU A 153 -10.54 -5.17 4.01
C GLU A 153 -10.12 -5.14 2.54
N PHE A 154 -10.24 -3.98 1.90
CA PHE A 154 -9.78 -3.80 0.52
C PHE A 154 -8.29 -4.07 0.37
N SER A 155 -7.45 -3.53 1.27
CA SER A 155 -5.99 -3.71 1.22
C SER A 155 -5.58 -5.17 1.41
N ILE A 156 -6.23 -5.90 2.32
CA ILE A 156 -5.99 -7.34 2.50
C ILE A 156 -6.39 -8.11 1.25
N LEU A 157 -7.58 -7.81 0.70
CA LEU A 157 -8.07 -8.48 -0.51
C LEU A 157 -7.14 -8.22 -1.70
N GLU A 158 -6.70 -6.97 -1.89
CA GLU A 158 -5.75 -6.61 -2.93
C GLU A 158 -4.44 -7.40 -2.78
N TYR A 159 -3.90 -7.49 -1.56
CA TYR A 159 -2.66 -8.21 -1.30
C TYR A 159 -2.79 -9.72 -1.57
N LEU A 160 -3.90 -10.32 -1.16
CA LEU A 160 -4.20 -11.71 -1.46
C LEU A 160 -4.34 -11.97 -2.96
N MET A 161 -5.05 -11.10 -3.70
CA MET A 161 -5.26 -11.23 -5.15
C MET A 161 -3.96 -11.05 -5.94
N ARG A 162 -3.06 -10.15 -5.51
CA ARG A 162 -1.73 -9.97 -6.12
C ARG A 162 -0.83 -11.20 -5.92
N ASN A 163 -1.06 -11.94 -4.85
CA ASN A 163 -0.33 -13.17 -4.53
C ASN A 163 -1.19 -14.43 -4.77
N ARG A 164 -2.05 -14.38 -5.79
CA ARG A 164 -2.94 -15.51 -6.11
C ARG A 164 -2.19 -16.85 -6.10
N GLY A 165 -2.79 -17.87 -5.48
CA GLY A 165 -2.25 -19.23 -5.39
C GLY A 165 -1.04 -19.38 -4.44
N ARG A 166 -0.59 -18.28 -3.81
CA ARG A 166 0.51 -18.29 -2.85
C ARG A 166 -0.02 -18.14 -1.43
N PRO A 167 0.32 -19.03 -0.50
CA PRO A 167 0.00 -18.85 0.91
C PRO A 167 0.74 -17.65 1.51
N LEU A 168 0.02 -16.77 2.20
CA LEU A 168 0.55 -15.64 2.92
C LEU A 168 0.39 -15.88 4.43
N SER A 169 1.48 -15.69 5.18
CA SER A 169 1.41 -15.76 6.64
C SER A 169 0.65 -14.55 7.22
N ARG A 170 0.15 -14.71 8.45
CA ARG A 170 -0.47 -13.59 9.18
C ARG A 170 0.48 -12.41 9.32
N THR A 171 1.74 -12.69 9.64
CA THR A 171 2.79 -11.67 9.74
C THR A 171 2.97 -10.92 8.42
N MET A 172 3.09 -11.60 7.29
CA MET A 172 3.19 -10.95 5.97
C MET A 172 1.99 -10.04 5.67
N ILE A 173 0.78 -10.46 6.05
CA ILE A 173 -0.43 -9.66 5.86
C ILE A 173 -0.40 -8.42 6.77
N VAL A 174 0.00 -8.58 8.04
CA VAL A 174 0.14 -7.47 8.99
C VAL A 174 1.17 -6.46 8.46
N GLU A 175 2.37 -6.89 8.16
CA GLU A 175 3.46 -6.05 7.65
C GLU A 175 3.10 -5.29 6.38
N HIS A 176 2.24 -5.86 5.53
CA HIS A 176 1.81 -5.22 4.28
C HIS A 176 0.65 -4.23 4.47
N VAL A 177 -0.23 -4.45 5.44
CA VAL A 177 -1.50 -3.71 5.58
C VAL A 177 -1.51 -2.75 6.76
N TRP A 178 -0.63 -2.95 7.75
CA TRP A 178 -0.48 -2.08 8.93
C TRP A 178 0.93 -1.49 8.99
N ASP A 179 1.09 -0.48 9.83
CA ASP A 179 2.35 0.22 10.04
C ASP A 179 3.36 -0.66 10.78
N MET A 180 4.66 -0.33 10.69
CA MET A 180 5.71 -1.09 11.36
C MET A 180 5.60 -1.05 12.90
N ASP A 181 5.04 0.02 13.46
CA ASP A 181 4.81 0.18 14.89
C ASP A 181 3.52 -0.49 15.40
N TYR A 182 2.86 -1.29 14.55
CA TYR A 182 1.63 -1.95 14.93
C TYR A 182 1.93 -3.18 15.79
N ASP A 183 1.84 -2.99 17.12
CA ASP A 183 1.99 -4.04 18.16
C ASP A 183 0.74 -4.95 18.29
N GLY A 184 -0.16 -4.87 17.32
CA GLY A 184 -1.40 -5.64 17.28
C GLY A 184 -1.15 -7.13 17.07
N LEU A 185 -1.79 -7.94 17.90
CA LEU A 185 -1.77 -9.39 17.79
C LEU A 185 -2.18 -9.84 16.39
N THR A 186 -1.52 -10.82 15.83
CA THR A 186 -1.80 -11.43 14.50
C THR A 186 -3.26 -11.90 14.35
N ASN A 187 -4.01 -12.01 15.45
CA ASN A 187 -5.45 -12.32 15.51
C ASN A 187 -6.33 -11.30 14.76
N ILE A 188 -5.84 -10.06 14.55
CA ILE A 188 -6.60 -9.06 13.80
C ILE A 188 -6.84 -9.51 12.36
N VAL A 189 -5.87 -10.19 11.74
CA VAL A 189 -5.99 -10.73 10.39
C VAL A 189 -7.17 -11.70 10.31
N ASP A 190 -7.34 -12.58 11.30
CA ASP A 190 -8.42 -13.57 11.34
C ASP A 190 -9.80 -12.90 11.38
N VAL A 191 -9.91 -11.77 12.09
CA VAL A 191 -11.14 -10.97 12.13
C VAL A 191 -11.46 -10.38 10.76
N TYR A 192 -10.48 -9.76 10.12
CA TYR A 192 -10.68 -9.17 8.78
C TYR A 192 -10.93 -10.23 7.70
N ILE A 193 -10.27 -11.37 7.76
CA ILE A 193 -10.55 -12.50 6.85
C ILE A 193 -11.98 -13.02 7.04
N ARG A 194 -12.48 -13.09 8.28
CA ARG A 194 -13.90 -13.45 8.53
C ARG A 194 -14.84 -12.43 7.91
N HIS A 195 -14.58 -11.13 8.10
CA HIS A 195 -15.38 -10.08 7.47
C HIS A 195 -15.32 -10.14 5.94
N LEU A 196 -14.14 -10.35 5.37
CA LEU A 196 -14.01 -10.54 3.93
C LEU A 196 -14.81 -11.74 3.44
N ARG A 197 -14.69 -12.90 4.08
CA ARG A 197 -15.46 -14.09 3.71
C ARG A 197 -16.96 -13.85 3.76
N SER A 198 -17.47 -13.18 4.78
CA SER A 198 -18.89 -12.87 4.87
C SER A 198 -19.39 -12.00 3.70
N LYS A 199 -18.55 -11.16 3.14
CA LYS A 199 -18.89 -10.27 2.04
C LYS A 199 -18.65 -10.89 0.66
N ILE A 200 -17.52 -11.59 0.48
CA ILE A 200 -17.11 -12.07 -0.83
C ILE A 200 -17.25 -13.57 -1.04
N ASP A 201 -17.39 -14.36 0.03
CA ASP A 201 -17.44 -15.82 -0.09
C ASP A 201 -18.78 -16.42 0.34
N ASP A 202 -19.36 -16.02 1.48
CA ASP A 202 -20.47 -16.74 2.10
C ASP A 202 -21.71 -16.83 1.19
N ARG A 203 -21.95 -15.80 0.36
CA ARG A 203 -23.08 -15.75 -0.58
C ARG A 203 -22.84 -16.51 -1.88
N PHE A 204 -21.62 -16.96 -2.14
CA PHE A 204 -21.23 -17.55 -3.41
C PHE A 204 -20.83 -19.01 -3.24
N PRO A 205 -21.16 -19.90 -4.21
CA PRO A 205 -20.83 -21.31 -4.11
C PRO A 205 -19.32 -21.57 -4.10
N LEU A 206 -18.57 -20.88 -4.97
CA LEU A 206 -17.13 -20.98 -5.03
C LEU A 206 -16.49 -20.11 -3.95
N LYS A 207 -15.73 -20.74 -3.04
CA LYS A 207 -14.97 -20.03 -2.01
C LYS A 207 -13.59 -19.68 -2.56
N LEU A 208 -13.18 -18.41 -2.41
CA LEU A 208 -11.90 -17.93 -2.94
C LEU A 208 -10.84 -17.77 -1.87
N ILE A 209 -11.22 -17.48 -0.62
CA ILE A 209 -10.26 -17.33 0.48
C ILE A 209 -10.13 -18.66 1.22
N HIS A 210 -8.97 -19.28 1.10
CA HIS A 210 -8.64 -20.55 1.73
C HIS A 210 -7.76 -20.35 2.96
N THR A 211 -7.97 -21.18 4.00
CA THR A 211 -7.07 -21.25 5.14
C THR A 211 -6.03 -22.33 4.87
N VAL A 212 -4.76 -21.97 4.88
CA VAL A 212 -3.64 -22.92 4.80
C VAL A 212 -3.15 -23.17 6.22
N ARG A 213 -3.48 -24.37 6.76
CA ARG A 213 -3.16 -24.75 8.14
C ARG A 213 -1.67 -24.60 8.44
N GLY A 214 -1.34 -24.01 9.59
CA GLY A 214 0.03 -23.76 10.02
C GLY A 214 0.75 -22.61 9.29
N ILE A 215 0.18 -22.03 8.21
CA ILE A 215 0.79 -20.95 7.44
C ILE A 215 -0.05 -19.66 7.56
N GLY A 216 -1.27 -19.65 7.05
CA GLY A 216 -2.09 -18.44 6.99
C GLY A 216 -3.23 -18.55 5.99
N TYR A 217 -3.26 -17.64 5.00
CA TYR A 217 -4.35 -17.52 4.05
C TYR A 217 -3.85 -17.46 2.61
N MET A 218 -4.67 -17.94 1.71
CA MET A 218 -4.41 -17.93 0.26
C MET A 218 -5.71 -17.59 -0.47
N LEU A 219 -5.61 -16.89 -1.58
CA LEU A 219 -6.74 -16.62 -2.46
C LEU A 219 -6.51 -17.30 -3.81
N ASP A 220 -7.42 -18.19 -4.18
CA ASP A 220 -7.44 -18.85 -5.49
C ASP A 220 -8.86 -19.26 -5.86
N SER A 221 -9.09 -19.44 -7.17
CA SER A 221 -10.32 -20.01 -7.75
C SER A 221 -10.26 -21.52 -7.92
N ALA A 222 -9.11 -22.16 -7.71
CA ALA A 222 -9.01 -23.62 -7.73
C ALA A 222 -9.56 -24.20 -6.42
N GLU A 223 -10.44 -25.17 -6.50
CA GLU A 223 -10.77 -26.02 -5.35
C GLU A 223 -9.48 -26.71 -4.89
N GLN A 224 -9.08 -26.52 -3.64
CA GLN A 224 -8.01 -27.34 -3.08
C GLN A 224 -8.47 -28.81 -3.14
N PRO A 225 -7.67 -29.72 -3.69
CA PRO A 225 -7.98 -31.14 -3.56
C PRO A 225 -8.11 -31.43 -2.05
N ALA A 226 -9.25 -31.99 -1.65
CA ALA A 226 -9.50 -32.37 -0.28
C ALA A 226 -8.30 -33.19 0.22
N GLU A 227 -7.60 -32.68 1.26
CA GLU A 227 -6.58 -33.48 1.94
C GLU A 227 -7.20 -34.82 2.32
N LYS A 228 -6.70 -35.88 1.74
CA LYS A 228 -7.02 -37.23 2.24
C LYS A 228 -6.64 -37.28 3.72
N PRO A 229 -7.54 -37.75 4.61
CA PRO A 229 -7.16 -37.94 6.00
C PRO A 229 -5.94 -38.90 5.98
N ALA A 230 -4.86 -38.48 6.64
CA ALA A 230 -3.69 -39.32 6.84
C ALA A 230 -4.19 -40.66 7.44
N GLY A 231 -3.96 -41.72 6.68
CA GLY A 231 -4.43 -43.03 7.00
C GLY A 231 -3.96 -43.53 8.38
N GLN A 232 -4.82 -44.34 8.90
CA GLN A 232 -4.62 -45.19 10.08
C GLN A 232 -3.30 -45.98 10.02
#